data_25dcb7ceaf441032ab3be4e7df2e3d84
#
_entry.id   25dcb7ceaf441032ab3be4e7df2e3d84
#
_cell.length_a   1.000
_cell.length_b   1.000
_cell.length_c   1.000
_cell.angle_alpha   90.00
_cell.angle_beta   90.00
_cell.angle_gamma   90.00
#
_symmetry.space_group_name_H-M   'P 1'
#
loop_
_entity.id
_entity.type
_entity.pdbx_description
1 polymer ?
#
loop_
_entity_poly.entity_id
_entity_poly.type
_entity_poly.pdbx_seq_one_letter_code
_entity_poly.pdbx_strand_id
1 'polypeptide(L)'
;MENNEKIKELLEQNYNELCSLIANTEDDSLLLDFFNCLFTPAEKEDFAKRWLIVKEIKNGSTQREIAKKFGMSLCKITRASKELKKENRAFVRMLERL
;
A
#
# COMPACT_ATOMS: atom_id res chain seq x y z
N MET A 1 27.37 7.89 -11.14
CA MET A 1 26.20 8.77 -11.16
C MET A 1 25.22 8.45 -12.27
N GLU A 2 25.68 8.33 -13.52
CA GLU A 2 24.82 7.92 -14.64
C GLU A 2 24.16 6.56 -14.40
N ASN A 3 24.88 5.60 -13.80
CA ASN A 3 24.35 4.27 -13.50
C ASN A 3 23.21 4.30 -12.48
N ASN A 4 23.27 5.20 -11.48
CA ASN A 4 22.23 5.33 -10.47
C ASN A 4 20.93 5.88 -11.05
N GLU A 5 21.04 6.84 -11.99
CA GLU A 5 19.86 7.38 -12.65
C GLU A 5 19.22 6.39 -13.60
N LYS A 6 20.03 5.61 -14.33
CA LYS A 6 19.54 4.55 -15.20
C LYS A 6 18.82 3.46 -14.42
N ILE A 7 19.38 3.07 -13.27
CA ILE A 7 18.74 2.09 -12.38
C ILE A 7 17.42 2.64 -11.86
N LYS A 8 17.40 3.89 -11.46
CA LYS A 8 16.20 4.56 -10.98
C LYS A 8 15.10 4.58 -12.04
N GLU A 9 15.45 4.90 -13.27
CA GLU A 9 14.51 4.90 -14.39
C GLU A 9 13.97 3.49 -14.66
N LEU A 10 14.83 2.48 -14.62
CA LEU A 10 14.41 1.09 -14.78
C LEU A 10 13.45 0.65 -13.69
N LEU A 11 13.72 1.05 -12.46
CA LEU A 11 12.84 0.73 -11.33
C LEU A 11 11.47 1.38 -11.50
N GLU A 12 11.43 2.63 -11.94
CA GLU A 12 10.17 3.32 -12.22
C GLU A 12 9.39 2.62 -13.34
N GLN A 13 10.06 2.26 -14.42
CA GLN A 13 9.43 1.54 -15.53
C GLN A 13 8.87 0.21 -15.08
N ASN A 14 9.62 -0.54 -14.27
CA ASN A 14 9.16 -1.82 -13.74
C ASN A 14 7.99 -1.66 -12.78
N TYR A 15 8.02 -0.62 -11.96
CA TYR A 15 6.91 -0.30 -11.06
C TYR A 15 5.62 -0.04 -11.85
N ASN A 16 5.71 0.79 -12.89
CA ASN A 16 4.57 1.11 -13.74
C ASN A 16 4.07 -0.13 -14.50
N GLU A 17 4.98 -0.97 -14.95
CA GLU A 17 4.64 -2.23 -15.63
C GLU A 17 3.86 -3.15 -14.69
N LEU A 18 4.32 -3.31 -13.44
CA LEU A 18 3.62 -4.12 -12.45
C LEU A 18 2.22 -3.59 -12.17
N CYS A 19 2.09 -2.28 -12.03
CA CYS A 19 0.78 -1.67 -11.82
C CYS A 19 -0.18 -1.97 -12.97
N SER A 20 0.31 -1.88 -14.20
CA SER A 20 -0.49 -2.19 -15.39
C SER A 20 -0.88 -3.66 -15.47
N LEU A 21 0.06 -4.55 -15.14
CA LEU A 21 -0.21 -5.99 -15.11
C LEU A 21 -1.28 -6.34 -14.08
N ILE A 22 -1.17 -5.76 -12.89
CA ILE A 22 -2.14 -5.97 -11.81
C ILE A 22 -3.50 -5.45 -12.25
N ALA A 23 -3.55 -4.26 -12.85
CA ALA A 23 -4.80 -3.64 -13.30
C ALA A 23 -5.50 -4.48 -14.38
N ASN A 24 -4.75 -5.21 -15.18
CA ASN A 24 -5.28 -6.04 -16.28
C ASN A 24 -5.49 -7.50 -15.90
N THR A 25 -5.23 -7.87 -14.66
CA THR A 25 -5.38 -9.25 -14.19
C THR A 25 -6.70 -9.39 -13.44
N GLU A 26 -7.59 -10.25 -13.93
CA GLU A 26 -8.90 -10.49 -13.33
C GLU A 26 -8.94 -11.78 -12.50
N ASP A 27 -7.84 -12.51 -12.43
CA ASP A 27 -7.73 -13.77 -11.71
C ASP A 27 -7.22 -13.51 -10.29
N ASP A 28 -8.11 -13.55 -9.32
CA ASP A 28 -7.79 -13.29 -7.91
C ASP A 28 -6.78 -14.29 -7.36
N SER A 29 -6.92 -15.56 -7.71
CA SER A 29 -6.01 -16.61 -7.25
C SER A 29 -4.59 -16.38 -7.78
N LEU A 30 -4.47 -15.98 -9.02
CA LEU A 30 -3.18 -15.65 -9.63
C LEU A 30 -2.52 -14.46 -8.93
N LEU A 31 -3.31 -13.42 -8.62
CA LEU A 31 -2.80 -12.25 -7.91
C LEU A 31 -2.29 -12.60 -6.53
N LEU A 32 -3.03 -13.42 -5.78
CA LEU A 32 -2.60 -13.88 -4.46
C LEU A 32 -1.29 -14.66 -4.55
N ASP A 33 -1.20 -15.59 -5.48
CA ASP A 33 0.01 -16.38 -5.70
C ASP A 33 1.18 -15.49 -6.10
N PHE A 34 0.93 -14.52 -6.97
CA PHE A 34 1.94 -13.57 -7.41
C PHE A 34 2.49 -12.75 -6.25
N PHE A 35 1.62 -12.19 -5.42
CA PHE A 35 2.06 -11.41 -4.25
C PHE A 35 2.79 -12.28 -3.23
N ASN A 36 2.37 -13.53 -3.06
CA ASN A 36 3.08 -14.46 -2.19
C ASN A 36 4.49 -14.80 -2.69
N CYS A 37 4.72 -14.75 -4.00
CA CYS A 37 6.05 -14.90 -4.58
C CYS A 37 6.86 -13.61 -4.54
N LEU A 38 6.21 -12.48 -4.77
CA LEU A 38 6.87 -11.18 -4.89
C LEU A 38 7.35 -10.64 -3.55
N PHE A 39 6.54 -10.80 -2.50
CA PHE A 39 6.82 -10.24 -1.19
C PHE A 39 7.31 -11.30 -0.20
N THR A 40 8.25 -10.90 0.66
CA THR A 40 8.58 -11.69 1.84
C THR A 40 7.39 -11.66 2.81
N PRO A 41 7.32 -12.62 3.78
CA PRO A 41 6.26 -12.57 4.80
C PRO A 41 6.18 -11.24 5.54
N ALA A 42 7.34 -10.64 5.87
CA ALA A 42 7.39 -9.34 6.55
C ALA A 42 6.85 -8.22 5.67
N GLU A 43 7.17 -8.24 4.38
CA GLU A 43 6.67 -7.25 3.42
C GLU A 43 5.16 -7.37 3.23
N LYS A 44 4.63 -8.60 3.17
CA LYS A 44 3.19 -8.83 3.08
C LYS A 44 2.47 -8.29 4.31
N GLU A 45 3.04 -8.53 5.48
CA GLU A 45 2.48 -8.02 6.73
C GLU A 45 2.41 -6.51 6.75
N ASP A 46 3.50 -5.84 6.36
CA ASP A 46 3.54 -4.37 6.27
C ASP A 46 2.53 -3.84 5.26
N PHE A 47 2.44 -4.49 4.13
CA PHE A 47 1.49 -4.14 3.06
C PHE A 47 0.04 -4.21 3.58
N ALA A 48 -0.29 -5.30 4.25
CA ALA A 48 -1.63 -5.51 4.81
C ALA A 48 -1.94 -4.53 5.94
N LYS A 49 -0.95 -4.24 6.80
CA LYS A 49 -1.10 -3.28 7.89
C LYS A 49 -1.41 -1.87 7.38
N ARG A 50 -0.74 -1.46 6.31
CA ARG A 50 -1.00 -0.14 5.70
C ARG A 50 -2.45 0.00 5.28
N TRP A 51 -2.99 -1.01 4.66
CA TRP A 51 -4.39 -1.01 4.23
C TRP A 51 -5.36 -1.06 5.42
N LEU A 52 -5.04 -1.85 6.43
CA LEU A 52 -5.83 -1.91 7.66
C LEU A 52 -5.93 -0.54 8.33
N ILE A 53 -4.81 0.16 8.45
CA ILE A 53 -4.76 1.51 9.06
C ILE A 53 -5.66 2.47 8.28
N VAL A 54 -5.57 2.46 6.96
CA VAL A 54 -6.38 3.33 6.09
C VAL A 54 -7.87 3.09 6.32
N LYS A 55 -8.29 1.83 6.36
CA LYS A 55 -9.69 1.48 6.61
C LYS A 55 -10.16 1.93 8.00
N GLU A 56 -9.33 1.73 9.01
CA GLU A 56 -9.67 2.12 10.39
C GLU A 56 -9.81 3.64 10.55
N ILE A 57 -8.92 4.41 9.93
CA ILE A 57 -9.01 5.87 9.95
C ILE A 57 -10.30 6.31 9.25
N LYS A 58 -10.62 5.73 8.12
CA LYS A 58 -11.83 6.07 7.36
C LYS A 58 -13.09 5.75 8.14
N ASN A 59 -13.06 4.69 8.96
CA ASN A 59 -14.18 4.29 9.80
C ASN A 59 -14.32 5.12 11.08
N GLY A 60 -13.46 6.10 11.29
CA GLY A 60 -13.56 7.03 12.41
C GLY A 60 -12.72 6.68 13.63
N SER A 61 -11.91 5.64 13.58
CA SER A 61 -11.01 5.30 14.68
C SER A 61 -9.93 6.37 14.83
N THR A 62 -9.60 6.74 16.07
CA THR A 62 -8.50 7.68 16.32
C THR A 62 -7.17 6.98 16.12
N GLN A 63 -6.12 7.78 15.86
CA GLN A 63 -4.77 7.24 15.70
C GLN A 63 -4.32 6.46 16.93
N ARG A 64 -4.65 6.94 18.12
CA ARG A 64 -4.30 6.27 19.38
C ARG A 64 -5.04 4.94 19.56
N GLU A 65 -6.32 4.91 19.20
CA GLU A 65 -7.10 3.68 19.24
C GLU A 65 -6.52 2.61 18.33
N ILE A 66 -6.12 2.99 17.12
CA ILE A 66 -5.52 2.08 16.16
C ILE A 66 -4.18 1.55 16.69
N ALA A 67 -3.33 2.45 17.20
CA ALA A 67 -2.03 2.08 17.76
C ALA A 67 -2.19 1.06 18.89
N LYS A 68 -3.13 1.30 19.79
CA LYS A 68 -3.38 0.44 20.94
C LYS A 68 -3.98 -0.90 20.51
N LYS A 69 -4.99 -0.87 19.66
CA LYS A 69 -5.74 -2.06 19.24
C LYS A 69 -4.88 -3.05 18.46
N PHE A 70 -4.02 -2.53 17.58
CA PHE A 70 -3.24 -3.37 16.67
C PHE A 70 -1.75 -3.43 17.01
N GLY A 71 -1.31 -2.77 18.09
CA GLY A 71 0.09 -2.78 18.48
C GLY A 71 1.01 -2.11 17.47
N MET A 72 0.57 -1.02 16.86
CA MET A 72 1.33 -0.33 15.81
C MET A 72 1.89 1.01 16.30
N SER A 73 2.98 1.46 15.65
CA SER A 73 3.56 2.76 15.97
C SER A 73 2.69 3.90 15.46
N LEU A 74 2.65 5.00 16.22
CA LEU A 74 1.92 6.21 15.80
C LEU A 74 2.47 6.79 14.49
N CYS A 75 3.78 6.63 14.23
CA CYS A 75 4.41 7.14 13.02
C CYS A 75 3.80 6.53 11.75
N LYS A 76 3.56 5.23 11.76
CA LYS A 76 2.92 4.53 10.63
C LYS A 76 1.49 5.03 10.40
N ILE A 77 0.76 5.24 11.48
CA ILE A 77 -0.63 5.68 11.44
C ILE A 77 -0.73 7.13 10.98
N THR A 78 0.15 8.00 11.49
CA THR A 78 0.22 9.40 11.08
C THR A 78 0.52 9.52 9.59
N ARG A 79 1.43 8.69 9.07
CA ARG A 79 1.75 8.66 7.64
C ARG A 79 0.52 8.31 6.81
N ALA A 80 -0.22 7.28 7.21
CA ALA A 80 -1.45 6.87 6.51
C ALA A 80 -2.49 7.99 6.52
N SER A 81 -2.63 8.70 7.64
CA SER A 81 -3.55 9.82 7.77
C SER A 81 -3.19 10.94 6.79
N LYS A 82 -1.90 11.24 6.65
CA LYS A 82 -1.42 12.26 5.69
C LYS A 82 -1.69 11.84 4.25
N GLU A 83 -1.47 10.56 3.93
CA GLU A 83 -1.71 10.05 2.58
C GLU A 83 -3.19 10.11 2.20
N LEU A 84 -4.09 9.89 3.16
CA LEU A 84 -5.53 10.01 2.92
C LEU A 84 -5.95 11.42 2.51
N LYS A 85 -5.19 12.43 2.92
CA LYS A 85 -5.49 13.85 2.65
C LYS A 85 -4.86 14.38 1.35
N LYS A 86 -4.11 13.55 0.63
CA LYS A 86 -3.48 13.98 -0.63
C LYS A 86 -4.53 14.29 -1.70
N GLU A 87 -4.19 15.23 -2.55
CA GLU A 87 -5.09 15.73 -3.61
C GLU A 87 -5.56 14.65 -4.56
N ASN A 88 -4.72 13.65 -4.88
CA ASN A 88 -5.10 12.57 -5.79
C ASN A 88 -6.15 11.64 -5.18
N ARG A 89 -6.33 11.70 -3.88
CA ARG A 89 -7.32 10.91 -3.14
C ARG A 89 -7.26 9.41 -3.43
N ALA A 90 -6.06 8.89 -3.69
CA ALA A 90 -5.90 7.48 -4.12
C ALA A 90 -6.45 6.50 -3.10
N PHE A 91 -6.15 6.69 -1.80
CA PHE A 91 -6.69 5.81 -0.76
C PHE A 91 -8.22 5.89 -0.68
N VAL A 92 -8.78 7.09 -0.75
CA VAL A 92 -10.24 7.27 -0.71
C VAL A 92 -10.89 6.59 -1.91
N ARG A 93 -10.32 6.80 -3.10
CA ARG A 93 -10.83 6.20 -4.33
C ARG A 93 -10.79 4.67 -4.29
N MET A 94 -9.73 4.10 -3.71
CA MET A 94 -9.63 2.65 -3.54
C MET A 94 -10.64 2.13 -2.52
N LEU A 95 -10.83 2.87 -1.41
CA LEU A 95 -11.84 2.51 -0.40
C LEU A 95 -13.25 2.48 -0.99
N GLU A 96 -13.54 3.37 -1.91
CA GLU A 96 -14.84 3.43 -2.57
C GLU A 96 -15.12 2.20 -3.44
N ARG A 97 -14.11 1.41 -3.76
CA ARG A 97 -14.24 0.18 -4.56
C ARG A 97 -14.49 -1.07 -3.71
N LEU A 98 -14.46 -0.95 -2.40
CA LEU A 98 -14.71 -2.08 -1.51
C LEU A 98 -16.13 -2.64 -1.62
#